data_e268619e45396aac9085ff4daf8d2118
#
_entry.id   e268619e45396aac9085ff4daf8d2118
#
_cell.length_a   1.000
_cell.length_b   1.000
_cell.length_c   1.000
_cell.angle_alpha   90.00
_cell.angle_beta   90.00
_cell.angle_gamma   90.00
#
_symmetry.space_group_name_H-M   'P 1'
#
loop_
_entity.id
_entity.type
_entity.pdbx_description
1 polymer ?
#
loop_
_entity_poly.entity_id
_entity_poly.type
_entity_poly.pdbx_seq_one_letter_code
_entity_poly.pdbx_strand_id
1 'polypeptide(L)'
;MTTALSLPLQTAWLIPLYGFAGMLVSLPWAFGWFRRDAHRPPAYLNILLTLLAVVHGSLVLRDVMANGPAVIGMPWLTVGDLNLEISFSLSLTNVSALELITGLSLLSQIYSLGYLDKEWALARFFALLGFFEGAMSGVVLSDSLFQSYFLLEMLTLSTYLLVGFWYAQPLVVTAARDAFLTKRVGDVMLLMSVVALTAWSGVTGFDDLYSWSAQDTLTPLAATLLGLGLVAGPTGKCAQFPMHLWLDEAMEGPNPASILRNSVVVTCGAIVLLKVMPLLQHAPVTLVVLQVIGTISAIGGSLVSIAQVDIKRTLSYSTTAYLGLVFIAISLQVPVLALLLLYAHAVSKALLSMSVGGVIASTNCQDITELGGLGSRMPATTGSFLVGGAGLVGLLPLGGFLCLAQAVELVGARAVVFVPVFLITNALTALNLTRVFRLVFLGPSLAKTRRAAEVNWQMALPMVALTVIVVLTPFLLIRLESLDGLLAFPFWAAALVVSSGVVGLLAGALVPLNKAWSRSLNPILRWFQDLLAYDFYTERFYRVTIVNVVATFSQLAGWFDRNVVDGVLHGLARFSLSSAEGLKLSISGQTQSYVLTVIGAIVLLLMSLSWVLQ
;
A
#
# COMPACT_ATOMS: atom_id res chain seq x y z
N MET A 1 -18.92 7.36 37.43
CA MET A 1 -19.64 8.41 36.71
C MET A 1 -19.32 8.22 35.25
N THR A 2 -20.20 7.63 34.47
CA THR A 2 -20.07 7.58 33.01
C THR A 2 -20.29 9.01 32.52
N THR A 3 -19.20 9.76 32.30
CA THR A 3 -19.28 11.05 31.61
C THR A 3 -19.85 10.77 30.22
N ALA A 4 -21.03 11.36 29.94
CA ALA A 4 -21.62 11.26 28.60
C ALA A 4 -20.59 11.74 27.57
N LEU A 5 -20.26 10.89 26.60
CA LEU A 5 -19.36 11.25 25.51
C LEU A 5 -19.86 12.53 24.84
N SER A 6 -18.94 13.41 24.45
CA SER A 6 -19.28 14.61 23.69
C SER A 6 -19.91 14.27 22.34
N LEU A 7 -20.69 15.16 21.78
CA LEU A 7 -21.34 14.93 20.47
C LEU A 7 -20.35 14.58 19.35
N PRO A 8 -19.18 15.27 19.22
CA PRO A 8 -18.17 14.89 18.22
C PRO A 8 -17.67 13.44 18.40
N LEU A 9 -17.41 13.01 19.63
CA LEU A 9 -16.97 11.64 19.91
C LEU A 9 -18.07 10.64 19.55
N GLN A 10 -19.34 10.88 19.93
CA GLN A 10 -20.44 9.98 19.61
C GLN A 10 -20.68 9.79 18.12
N THR A 11 -20.36 10.80 17.31
CA THR A 11 -20.59 10.82 15.86
C THR A 11 -19.34 10.53 15.04
N ALA A 12 -18.20 10.20 15.65
CA ALA A 12 -16.92 9.98 14.97
C ALA A 12 -16.97 8.88 13.89
N TRP A 13 -17.87 7.90 14.03
CA TRP A 13 -18.12 6.86 13.02
C TRP A 13 -18.62 7.41 11.66
N LEU A 14 -19.15 8.66 11.62
CA LEU A 14 -19.54 9.32 10.38
C LEU A 14 -18.34 9.74 9.53
N ILE A 15 -17.14 9.90 10.12
CA ILE A 15 -15.98 10.44 9.38
C ILE A 15 -15.61 9.58 8.17
N PRO A 16 -15.46 8.25 8.27
CA PRO A 16 -15.28 7.41 7.09
C PRO A 16 -16.44 7.47 6.09
N LEU A 17 -17.66 7.69 6.61
CA LEU A 17 -18.86 7.75 5.77
C LEU A 17 -18.91 9.01 4.91
N TYR A 18 -18.26 10.12 5.30
CA TYR A 18 -18.17 11.28 4.41
C TYR A 18 -17.44 10.95 3.11
N GLY A 19 -16.36 10.18 3.15
CA GLY A 19 -15.68 9.70 1.95
C GLY A 19 -16.56 8.80 1.09
N PHE A 20 -17.24 7.82 1.69
CA PHE A 20 -18.17 6.96 0.97
C PHE A 20 -19.38 7.73 0.42
N ALA A 21 -19.89 8.72 1.13
CA ALA A 21 -20.94 9.60 0.63
C ALA A 21 -20.45 10.41 -0.59
N GLY A 22 -19.21 10.90 -0.56
CA GLY A 22 -18.57 11.55 -1.70
C GLY A 22 -18.51 10.65 -2.93
N MET A 23 -18.17 9.37 -2.76
CA MET A 23 -18.27 8.37 -3.83
C MET A 23 -19.69 8.30 -4.38
N LEU A 24 -20.67 8.01 -3.51
CA LEU A 24 -22.08 7.78 -3.91
C LEU A 24 -22.67 8.98 -4.64
N VAL A 25 -22.43 10.19 -4.13
CA VAL A 25 -22.90 11.44 -4.76
C VAL A 25 -22.28 11.65 -6.13
N SER A 26 -21.04 11.19 -6.36
CA SER A 26 -20.35 11.35 -7.65
C SER A 26 -20.77 10.32 -8.71
N LEU A 27 -21.34 9.17 -8.31
CA LEU A 27 -21.72 8.07 -9.23
C LEU A 27 -22.69 8.48 -10.35
N PRO A 28 -23.75 9.31 -10.14
CA PRO A 28 -24.66 9.67 -11.21
C PRO A 28 -23.98 10.37 -12.37
N TRP A 29 -22.98 11.23 -12.11
CA TRP A 29 -22.15 11.84 -13.16
C TRP A 29 -21.15 10.85 -13.76
N ALA A 30 -20.57 9.97 -12.94
CA ALA A 30 -19.65 8.95 -13.41
C ALA A 30 -20.30 7.94 -14.36
N PHE A 31 -21.57 7.59 -14.13
CA PHE A 31 -22.36 6.72 -15.02
C PHE A 31 -23.00 7.47 -16.20
N GLY A 32 -22.88 8.82 -16.27
CA GLY A 32 -23.42 9.62 -17.35
C GLY A 32 -24.94 9.85 -17.29
N TRP A 33 -25.57 9.67 -16.11
CA TRP A 33 -26.99 9.98 -15.91
C TRP A 33 -27.25 11.49 -15.98
N PHE A 34 -26.28 12.31 -15.57
CA PHE A 34 -26.29 13.75 -15.75
C PHE A 34 -25.39 14.18 -16.92
N ARG A 35 -25.68 15.38 -17.49
CA ARG A 35 -24.93 15.92 -18.63
C ARG A 35 -23.41 15.91 -18.37
N ARG A 36 -22.69 15.40 -19.35
CA ARG A 36 -21.20 15.33 -19.29
C ARG A 36 -20.51 16.69 -19.25
N ASP A 37 -21.21 17.77 -19.64
CA ASP A 37 -20.66 19.13 -19.65
C ASP A 37 -20.50 19.73 -18.23
N ALA A 38 -21.13 19.12 -17.22
CA ALA A 38 -21.05 19.55 -15.83
C ALA A 38 -20.16 18.56 -15.01
N HIS A 39 -18.85 18.50 -15.31
CA HIS A 39 -17.93 17.56 -14.65
C HIS A 39 -17.49 18.00 -13.25
N ARG A 40 -17.54 19.30 -12.94
CA ARG A 40 -16.99 19.88 -11.71
C ARG A 40 -17.88 19.79 -10.47
N PRO A 41 -19.24 19.80 -10.53
CA PRO A 41 -20.06 19.70 -9.33
C PRO A 41 -19.76 18.51 -8.42
N PRO A 42 -19.60 17.26 -8.93
CA PRO A 42 -19.25 16.12 -8.08
C PRO A 42 -17.87 16.28 -7.40
N ALA A 43 -16.92 16.93 -8.07
CA ALA A 43 -15.62 17.22 -7.47
C ALA A 43 -15.75 18.19 -6.29
N TYR A 44 -16.51 19.27 -6.43
CA TYR A 44 -16.74 20.22 -5.34
C TYR A 44 -17.50 19.59 -4.17
N LEU A 45 -18.48 18.73 -4.44
CA LEU A 45 -19.21 18.01 -3.37
C LEU A 45 -18.30 17.03 -2.62
N ASN A 46 -17.41 16.32 -3.32
CA ASN A 46 -16.41 15.47 -2.67
C ASN A 46 -15.47 16.30 -1.78
N ILE A 47 -14.93 17.39 -2.29
CA ILE A 47 -14.07 18.30 -1.53
C ILE A 47 -14.77 18.84 -0.29
N LEU A 48 -16.07 19.21 -0.40
CA LEU A 48 -16.86 19.65 0.73
C LEU A 48 -17.01 18.56 1.79
N LEU A 49 -17.29 17.31 1.38
CA LEU A 49 -17.44 16.19 2.30
C LEU A 49 -16.12 15.83 2.98
N THR A 50 -15.00 15.87 2.24
CA THR A 50 -13.66 15.68 2.82
C THR A 50 -13.31 16.84 3.77
N LEU A 51 -13.70 18.09 3.47
CA LEU A 51 -13.55 19.21 4.40
C LEU A 51 -14.35 18.99 5.68
N LEU A 52 -15.58 18.47 5.58
CA LEU A 52 -16.37 18.10 6.75
C LEU A 52 -15.69 16.98 7.55
N ALA A 53 -15.05 16.01 6.89
CA ALA A 53 -14.27 14.97 7.57
C ALA A 53 -13.10 15.57 8.36
N VAL A 54 -12.34 16.50 7.79
CA VAL A 54 -11.25 17.23 8.46
C VAL A 54 -11.77 18.03 9.67
N VAL A 55 -12.82 18.83 9.49
CA VAL A 55 -13.37 19.63 10.58
C VAL A 55 -13.90 18.76 11.72
N HIS A 56 -14.62 17.69 11.37
CA HIS A 56 -15.16 16.75 12.37
C HIS A 56 -14.03 16.02 13.10
N GLY A 57 -13.02 15.52 12.37
CA GLY A 57 -11.84 14.87 12.93
C GLY A 57 -11.07 15.82 13.88
N SER A 58 -10.89 17.09 13.51
CA SER A 58 -10.25 18.10 14.37
C SER A 58 -11.03 18.33 15.69
N LEU A 59 -12.37 18.30 15.64
CA LEU A 59 -13.18 18.38 16.85
C LEU A 59 -13.03 17.13 17.72
N VAL A 60 -13.02 15.92 17.10
CA VAL A 60 -12.75 14.66 17.80
C VAL A 60 -11.34 14.66 18.40
N LEU A 61 -10.32 15.12 17.65
CA LEU A 61 -8.94 15.21 18.15
C LEU A 61 -8.85 16.10 19.39
N ARG A 62 -9.45 17.28 19.34
CA ARG A 62 -9.51 18.20 20.49
C ARG A 62 -10.16 17.53 21.71
N ASP A 63 -11.26 16.82 21.49
CA ASP A 63 -12.00 16.19 22.57
C ASP A 63 -11.24 14.97 23.15
N VAL A 64 -10.55 14.18 22.33
CA VAL A 64 -9.65 13.10 22.78
C VAL A 64 -8.48 13.66 23.59
N MET A 65 -7.87 14.78 23.17
CA MET A 65 -6.81 15.44 23.92
C MET A 65 -7.29 15.98 25.29
N ALA A 66 -8.55 16.39 25.39
CA ALA A 66 -9.10 16.94 26.62
C ALA A 66 -9.62 15.86 27.58
N ASN A 67 -10.28 14.82 27.07
CA ASN A 67 -11.06 13.85 27.85
C ASN A 67 -10.45 12.43 27.85
N GLY A 68 -9.39 12.19 27.06
CA GLY A 68 -8.77 10.87 26.89
C GLY A 68 -9.41 10.02 25.78
N PRO A 69 -8.90 8.79 25.57
CA PRO A 69 -9.35 7.89 24.52
C PRO A 69 -10.78 7.37 24.78
N ALA A 70 -11.49 7.02 23.70
CA ALA A 70 -12.83 6.44 23.75
C ALA A 70 -12.96 5.34 22.69
N VAL A 71 -13.85 4.39 22.92
CA VAL A 71 -14.21 3.35 21.94
C VAL A 71 -15.72 3.44 21.69
N ILE A 72 -16.11 3.35 20.42
CA ILE A 72 -17.51 3.33 19.98
C ILE A 72 -17.72 2.03 19.23
N GLY A 73 -18.62 1.17 19.73
CA GLY A 73 -19.00 -0.09 19.10
C GLY A 73 -20.47 -0.10 18.70
N MET A 74 -20.75 -0.74 17.57
CA MET A 74 -22.09 -1.03 17.10
C MET A 74 -22.19 -2.53 16.78
N PRO A 75 -23.16 -3.28 17.35
CA PRO A 75 -23.32 -4.69 17.01
C PRO A 75 -23.71 -4.81 15.53
N TRP A 76 -23.03 -5.72 14.83
CA TRP A 76 -23.27 -5.94 13.40
C TRP A 76 -23.84 -7.34 13.13
N LEU A 77 -23.14 -8.39 13.56
CA LEU A 77 -23.53 -9.77 13.25
C LEU A 77 -23.15 -10.71 14.39
N THR A 78 -24.09 -11.55 14.80
CA THR A 78 -23.85 -12.63 15.77
C THR A 78 -23.98 -13.98 15.07
N VAL A 79 -22.92 -14.79 15.11
CA VAL A 79 -22.88 -16.13 14.50
C VAL A 79 -22.41 -17.13 15.56
N GLY A 80 -23.34 -17.92 16.12
CA GLY A 80 -23.04 -18.78 17.26
C GLY A 80 -22.58 -17.96 18.46
N ASP A 81 -21.42 -18.29 18.98
CA ASP A 81 -20.80 -17.58 20.12
C ASP A 81 -19.95 -16.37 19.68
N LEU A 82 -19.75 -16.17 18.38
CA LEU A 82 -18.95 -15.07 17.84
C LEU A 82 -19.83 -13.83 17.62
N ASN A 83 -19.50 -12.74 18.32
CA ASN A 83 -20.11 -11.44 18.12
C ASN A 83 -19.18 -10.55 17.31
N LEU A 84 -19.60 -10.18 16.10
CA LEU A 84 -18.91 -9.24 15.26
C LEU A 84 -19.50 -7.84 15.47
N GLU A 85 -18.66 -6.92 15.91
CA GLU A 85 -18.99 -5.52 16.11
C GLU A 85 -18.23 -4.64 15.13
N ILE A 86 -18.87 -3.58 14.66
CA ILE A 86 -18.19 -2.49 13.98
C ILE A 86 -17.78 -1.50 15.06
N SER A 87 -16.49 -1.49 15.40
CA SER A 87 -15.96 -0.69 16.48
C SER A 87 -14.87 0.28 16.00
N PHE A 88 -14.84 1.46 16.62
CA PHE A 88 -13.92 2.54 16.31
C PHE A 88 -13.17 2.95 17.57
N SER A 89 -11.86 2.84 17.54
CA SER A 89 -10.96 3.27 18.62
C SER A 89 -10.52 4.71 18.38
N LEU A 90 -10.93 5.59 19.28
CA LEU A 90 -10.62 7.03 19.24
C LEU A 90 -9.47 7.33 20.22
N SER A 91 -8.30 6.76 19.96
CA SER A 91 -7.06 7.09 20.65
C SER A 91 -6.39 8.29 20.02
N LEU A 92 -5.49 8.97 20.74
CA LEU A 92 -4.71 10.08 20.20
C LEU A 92 -3.95 9.69 18.92
N THR A 93 -3.35 8.49 18.91
CA THR A 93 -2.66 7.93 17.74
C THR A 93 -3.59 7.76 16.55
N ASN A 94 -4.77 7.15 16.74
CA ASN A 94 -5.69 6.88 15.64
C ASN A 94 -6.31 8.17 15.09
N VAL A 95 -6.70 9.10 15.97
CA VAL A 95 -7.34 10.35 15.55
C VAL A 95 -6.33 11.32 14.93
N SER A 96 -5.08 11.38 15.41
CA SER A 96 -4.04 12.18 14.76
C SER A 96 -3.66 11.62 13.37
N ALA A 97 -3.64 10.31 13.22
CA ALA A 97 -3.44 9.69 11.91
C ALA A 97 -4.64 9.92 10.97
N LEU A 98 -5.86 9.94 11.50
CA LEU A 98 -7.07 10.32 10.76
C LEU A 98 -6.96 11.74 10.21
N GLU A 99 -6.54 12.72 11.03
CA GLU A 99 -6.33 14.10 10.61
C GLU A 99 -5.27 14.22 9.51
N LEU A 100 -4.18 13.47 9.62
CA LEU A 100 -3.17 13.41 8.57
C LEU A 100 -3.78 12.90 7.25
N ILE A 101 -4.60 11.84 7.31
CA ILE A 101 -5.22 11.21 6.14
C ILE A 101 -6.22 12.16 5.47
N THR A 102 -7.18 12.67 6.24
CA THR A 102 -8.23 13.54 5.72
C THR A 102 -7.67 14.87 5.22
N GLY A 103 -6.69 15.45 5.93
CA GLY A 103 -6.00 16.67 5.53
C GLY A 103 -5.22 16.49 4.21
N LEU A 104 -4.43 15.43 4.07
CA LEU A 104 -3.73 15.13 2.82
C LEU A 104 -4.69 14.77 1.68
N SER A 105 -5.81 14.08 1.98
CA SER A 105 -6.88 13.81 1.00
C SER A 105 -7.49 15.10 0.49
N LEU A 106 -7.83 16.04 1.38
CA LEU A 106 -8.39 17.36 1.02
C LEU A 106 -7.45 18.12 0.08
N LEU A 107 -6.18 18.24 0.45
CA LEU A 107 -5.18 18.96 -0.36
C LEU A 107 -4.95 18.26 -1.70
N SER A 108 -4.94 16.92 -1.74
CA SER A 108 -4.83 16.15 -2.98
C SER A 108 -6.06 16.30 -3.89
N GLN A 109 -7.27 16.38 -3.32
CA GLN A 109 -8.50 16.61 -4.09
C GLN A 109 -8.52 18.01 -4.71
N ILE A 110 -8.13 19.06 -3.96
CA ILE A 110 -8.01 20.42 -4.50
C ILE A 110 -6.94 20.45 -5.61
N TYR A 111 -5.79 19.82 -5.41
CA TYR A 111 -4.73 19.68 -6.41
C TYR A 111 -5.24 18.98 -7.69
N SER A 112 -6.11 17.97 -7.53
CA SER A 112 -6.68 17.21 -8.65
C SER A 112 -7.52 18.05 -9.58
N LEU A 113 -8.21 19.08 -9.09
CA LEU A 113 -8.99 20.02 -9.93
C LEU A 113 -8.12 20.74 -10.97
N GLY A 114 -6.88 21.06 -10.57
CA GLY A 114 -5.95 21.73 -11.47
C GLY A 114 -5.19 20.77 -12.38
N TYR A 115 -4.82 19.60 -11.87
CA TYR A 115 -4.07 18.59 -12.62
C TYR A 115 -4.92 17.90 -13.69
N LEU A 116 -6.19 17.61 -13.40
CA LEU A 116 -7.14 16.93 -14.27
C LEU A 116 -8.16 17.91 -14.90
N ASP A 117 -7.78 19.18 -15.12
CA ASP A 117 -8.68 20.24 -15.62
C ASP A 117 -9.36 19.88 -16.95
N LYS A 118 -8.67 19.15 -17.81
CA LYS A 118 -9.14 18.72 -19.14
C LYS A 118 -9.67 17.27 -19.18
N GLU A 119 -9.75 16.60 -18.02
CA GLU A 119 -10.16 15.19 -17.97
C GLU A 119 -11.69 15.08 -18.01
N TRP A 120 -12.20 14.41 -19.03
CA TRP A 120 -13.65 14.19 -19.19
C TRP A 120 -14.25 13.26 -18.13
N ALA A 121 -13.45 12.34 -17.57
CA ALA A 121 -13.87 11.37 -16.55
C ALA A 121 -13.62 11.88 -15.12
N LEU A 122 -13.58 13.20 -14.90
CA LEU A 122 -13.29 13.81 -13.61
C LEU A 122 -14.22 13.30 -12.50
N ALA A 123 -15.53 13.17 -12.76
CA ALA A 123 -16.49 12.65 -11.80
C ALA A 123 -16.16 11.23 -11.35
N ARG A 124 -15.72 10.35 -12.26
CA ARG A 124 -15.27 9.00 -11.92
C ARG A 124 -14.02 9.03 -11.03
N PHE A 125 -13.08 9.94 -11.33
CA PHE A 125 -11.89 10.10 -10.53
C PHE A 125 -12.21 10.52 -9.08
N PHE A 126 -13.10 11.50 -8.90
CA PHE A 126 -13.51 11.95 -7.57
C PHE A 126 -14.37 10.91 -6.83
N ALA A 127 -15.20 10.13 -7.53
CA ALA A 127 -15.88 8.99 -6.91
C ALA A 127 -14.89 7.98 -6.33
N LEU A 128 -13.82 7.67 -7.08
CA LEU A 128 -12.76 6.78 -6.61
C LEU A 128 -11.93 7.38 -5.46
N LEU A 129 -11.68 8.70 -5.47
CA LEU A 129 -11.00 9.37 -4.36
C LEU A 129 -11.85 9.38 -3.07
N GLY A 130 -13.16 9.60 -3.17
CA GLY A 130 -14.05 9.51 -2.02
C GLY A 130 -14.09 8.10 -1.43
N PHE A 131 -14.21 7.08 -2.28
CA PHE A 131 -14.11 5.68 -1.85
C PHE A 131 -12.78 5.37 -1.15
N PHE A 132 -11.70 5.88 -1.71
CA PHE A 132 -10.36 5.71 -1.17
C PHE A 132 -10.20 6.37 0.19
N GLU A 133 -10.67 7.60 0.35
CA GLU A 133 -10.62 8.34 1.61
C GLU A 133 -11.44 7.67 2.71
N GLY A 134 -12.69 7.25 2.40
CA GLY A 134 -13.53 6.55 3.36
C GLY A 134 -12.90 5.25 3.87
N ALA A 135 -12.28 4.47 2.97
CA ALA A 135 -11.56 3.25 3.34
C ALA A 135 -10.34 3.55 4.23
N MET A 136 -9.53 4.56 3.89
CA MET A 136 -8.34 4.95 4.67
C MET A 136 -8.72 5.41 6.08
N SER A 137 -9.69 6.31 6.19
CA SER A 137 -10.20 6.82 7.47
C SER A 137 -10.75 5.69 8.34
N GLY A 138 -11.48 4.75 7.73
CA GLY A 138 -12.00 3.58 8.41
C GLY A 138 -10.91 2.65 8.94
N VAL A 139 -9.84 2.35 8.15
CA VAL A 139 -8.71 1.50 8.58
C VAL A 139 -8.07 2.04 9.85
N VAL A 140 -7.84 3.35 9.89
CA VAL A 140 -7.15 3.97 11.02
C VAL A 140 -7.99 3.95 12.29
N LEU A 141 -9.29 4.21 12.17
CA LEU A 141 -10.20 4.20 13.31
C LEU A 141 -10.64 2.79 13.74
N SER A 142 -10.49 1.76 12.89
CA SER A 142 -10.97 0.41 13.21
C SER A 142 -10.36 -0.14 14.50
N ASP A 143 -11.20 -0.74 15.35
CA ASP A 143 -10.81 -1.36 16.63
C ASP A 143 -10.80 -2.90 16.56
N SER A 144 -11.04 -3.48 15.41
CA SER A 144 -11.08 -4.91 15.18
C SER A 144 -10.12 -5.29 14.06
N LEU A 145 -9.43 -6.42 14.26
CA LEU A 145 -8.52 -6.98 13.25
C LEU A 145 -9.29 -7.38 11.97
N PHE A 146 -10.49 -7.93 12.13
CA PHE A 146 -11.37 -8.28 11.01
C PHE A 146 -11.81 -7.05 10.22
N GLN A 147 -12.26 -6.00 10.91
CA GLN A 147 -12.65 -4.73 10.28
C GLN A 147 -11.47 -4.06 9.59
N SER A 148 -10.28 -4.07 10.21
CA SER A 148 -9.04 -3.56 9.60
C SER A 148 -8.72 -4.30 8.30
N TYR A 149 -8.83 -5.63 8.29
CA TYR A 149 -8.63 -6.45 7.09
C TYR A 149 -9.62 -6.06 5.98
N PHE A 150 -10.91 -6.01 6.28
CA PHE A 150 -11.94 -5.67 5.30
C PHE A 150 -11.70 -4.31 4.65
N LEU A 151 -11.38 -3.30 5.45
CA LEU A 151 -11.11 -1.94 4.96
C LEU A 151 -9.78 -1.86 4.18
N LEU A 152 -8.76 -2.67 4.54
CA LEU A 152 -7.53 -2.81 3.76
C LEU A 152 -7.80 -3.42 2.38
N GLU A 153 -8.77 -4.33 2.26
CA GLU A 153 -9.21 -4.87 0.97
C GLU A 153 -9.87 -3.79 0.09
N MET A 154 -10.68 -2.93 0.69
CA MET A 154 -11.25 -1.78 -0.01
C MET A 154 -10.14 -0.83 -0.52
N LEU A 155 -9.06 -0.65 0.24
CA LEU A 155 -7.88 0.10 -0.21
C LEU A 155 -7.15 -0.57 -1.38
N THR A 156 -7.07 -1.90 -1.38
CA THR A 156 -6.48 -2.65 -2.51
C THR A 156 -7.30 -2.44 -3.78
N LEU A 157 -8.63 -2.57 -3.67
CA LEU A 157 -9.55 -2.34 -4.78
C LEU A 157 -9.47 -0.88 -5.28
N SER A 158 -9.49 0.09 -4.38
CA SER A 158 -9.38 1.51 -4.74
C SER A 158 -8.07 1.81 -5.47
N THR A 159 -6.96 1.22 -5.02
CA THR A 159 -5.66 1.37 -5.68
C THR A 159 -5.71 0.80 -7.11
N TYR A 160 -6.27 -0.39 -7.30
CA TYR A 160 -6.45 -1.00 -8.61
C TYR A 160 -7.22 -0.08 -9.57
N LEU A 161 -8.36 0.44 -9.12
CA LEU A 161 -9.23 1.31 -9.91
C LEU A 161 -8.58 2.66 -10.24
N LEU A 162 -7.81 3.23 -9.31
CA LEU A 162 -7.10 4.50 -9.51
C LEU A 162 -5.84 4.34 -10.37
N VAL A 163 -5.12 3.22 -10.30
CA VAL A 163 -4.01 2.93 -11.21
C VAL A 163 -4.55 2.70 -12.61
N GLY A 164 -5.59 1.87 -12.74
CA GLY A 164 -6.27 1.57 -14.00
C GLY A 164 -7.18 2.68 -14.52
N PHE A 165 -7.06 3.92 -14.04
CA PHE A 165 -7.96 5.01 -14.40
C PHE A 165 -8.01 5.24 -15.92
N TRP A 166 -6.88 5.25 -16.61
CA TRP A 166 -6.78 5.36 -18.07
C TRP A 166 -6.79 3.99 -18.74
N TYR A 167 -7.82 3.20 -18.48
CA TYR A 167 -7.98 1.80 -18.91
C TYR A 167 -7.93 1.56 -20.43
N ALA A 168 -7.99 2.60 -21.25
CA ALA A 168 -7.80 2.49 -22.71
C ALA A 168 -6.34 2.20 -23.11
N GLN A 169 -5.39 2.36 -22.17
CA GLN A 169 -3.98 2.11 -22.41
C GLN A 169 -3.58 0.72 -21.89
N PRO A 170 -3.10 -0.21 -22.74
CA PRO A 170 -2.76 -1.58 -22.32
C PRO A 170 -1.73 -1.64 -21.19
N LEU A 171 -0.73 -0.74 -21.20
CA LEU A 171 0.28 -0.63 -20.15
C LEU A 171 -0.34 -0.34 -18.79
N VAL A 172 -1.28 0.61 -18.74
CA VAL A 172 -1.98 1.01 -17.50
C VAL A 172 -2.82 -0.14 -16.94
N VAL A 173 -3.48 -0.92 -17.81
CA VAL A 173 -4.27 -2.10 -17.40
C VAL A 173 -3.36 -3.18 -16.82
N THR A 174 -2.22 -3.44 -17.46
CA THR A 174 -1.24 -4.41 -16.98
C THR A 174 -0.67 -3.97 -15.62
N ALA A 175 -0.26 -2.73 -15.49
CA ALA A 175 0.26 -2.15 -14.25
C ALA A 175 -0.78 -2.22 -13.10
N ALA A 176 -2.05 -1.91 -13.38
CA ALA A 176 -3.12 -2.02 -12.39
C ALA A 176 -3.32 -3.46 -11.92
N ARG A 177 -3.37 -4.42 -12.86
CA ARG A 177 -3.48 -5.85 -12.55
C ARG A 177 -2.31 -6.33 -11.68
N ASP A 178 -1.09 -6.00 -12.06
CA ASP A 178 0.12 -6.48 -11.39
C ASP A 178 0.25 -5.86 -10.00
N ALA A 179 -0.11 -4.58 -9.85
CA ALA A 179 -0.22 -3.92 -8.56
C ALA A 179 -1.27 -4.58 -7.63
N PHE A 180 -2.42 -4.96 -8.19
CA PHE A 180 -3.47 -5.66 -7.43
C PHE A 180 -3.01 -7.05 -6.98
N LEU A 181 -2.47 -7.85 -7.90
CA LEU A 181 -2.07 -9.23 -7.61
C LEU A 181 -0.92 -9.29 -6.59
N THR A 182 0.04 -8.40 -6.68
CA THR A 182 1.15 -8.33 -5.71
C THR A 182 0.65 -8.08 -4.29
N LYS A 183 -0.29 -7.14 -4.12
CA LYS A 183 -0.90 -6.88 -2.79
C LYS A 183 -1.74 -8.05 -2.31
N ARG A 184 -2.46 -8.71 -3.23
CA ARG A 184 -3.35 -9.83 -2.89
C ARG A 184 -2.63 -10.99 -2.21
N VAL A 185 -1.35 -11.23 -2.54
CA VAL A 185 -0.54 -12.25 -1.86
C VAL A 185 -0.46 -11.98 -0.35
N GLY A 186 -0.10 -10.75 0.03
CA GLY A 186 -0.05 -10.34 1.44
C GLY A 186 -1.42 -10.36 2.12
N ASP A 187 -2.46 -9.92 1.39
CA ASP A 187 -3.83 -9.84 1.92
C ASP A 187 -4.40 -11.24 2.24
N VAL A 188 -4.13 -12.24 1.40
CA VAL A 188 -4.55 -13.63 1.66
C VAL A 188 -3.84 -14.21 2.89
N MET A 189 -2.54 -13.96 3.06
CA MET A 189 -1.81 -14.41 4.24
C MET A 189 -2.32 -13.71 5.52
N LEU A 190 -2.63 -12.43 5.44
CA LEU A 190 -3.25 -11.70 6.54
C LEU A 190 -4.63 -12.29 6.89
N LEU A 191 -5.48 -12.57 5.88
CA LEU A 191 -6.79 -13.19 6.10
C LEU A 191 -6.67 -14.54 6.82
N MET A 192 -5.73 -15.38 6.39
CA MET A 192 -5.50 -16.67 7.05
C MET A 192 -5.16 -16.49 8.53
N SER A 193 -4.33 -15.51 8.88
CA SER A 193 -3.98 -15.21 10.27
C SER A 193 -5.17 -14.60 11.04
N VAL A 194 -5.97 -13.72 10.43
CA VAL A 194 -7.18 -13.17 11.04
C VAL A 194 -8.16 -14.28 11.39
N VAL A 195 -8.43 -15.18 10.44
CA VAL A 195 -9.36 -16.30 10.64
C VAL A 195 -8.85 -17.27 11.71
N ALA A 196 -7.56 -17.62 11.67
CA ALA A 196 -6.96 -18.53 12.65
C ALA A 196 -6.96 -17.93 14.07
N LEU A 197 -6.60 -16.63 14.20
CA LEU A 197 -6.66 -15.94 15.50
C LEU A 197 -8.09 -15.90 16.03
N THR A 198 -9.06 -15.53 15.21
CA THR A 198 -10.47 -15.49 15.62
C THR A 198 -10.98 -16.88 16.02
N ALA A 199 -10.60 -17.92 15.28
CA ALA A 199 -11.00 -19.30 15.59
C ALA A 199 -10.39 -19.81 16.92
N TRP A 200 -9.19 -19.38 17.30
CA TRP A 200 -8.53 -19.81 18.53
C TRP A 200 -8.87 -18.93 19.74
N SER A 201 -8.99 -17.63 19.54
CA SER A 201 -9.27 -16.68 20.63
C SER A 201 -10.77 -16.51 20.91
N GLY A 202 -11.62 -16.72 19.91
CA GLY A 202 -13.05 -16.40 19.99
C GLY A 202 -13.37 -14.91 19.94
N VAL A 203 -12.37 -14.03 19.77
CA VAL A 203 -12.52 -12.57 19.80
C VAL A 203 -11.90 -11.90 18.56
N THR A 204 -12.32 -10.68 18.26
CA THR A 204 -11.86 -9.93 17.08
C THR A 204 -11.30 -8.55 17.43
N GLY A 205 -11.66 -7.99 18.59
CA GLY A 205 -11.17 -6.70 19.09
C GLY A 205 -9.69 -6.75 19.43
N PHE A 206 -8.97 -5.64 19.22
CA PHE A 206 -7.54 -5.59 19.49
C PHE A 206 -7.22 -5.77 20.98
N ASP A 207 -7.92 -5.09 21.88
CA ASP A 207 -7.66 -5.18 23.33
C ASP A 207 -7.91 -6.58 23.87
N ASP A 208 -8.97 -7.25 23.38
CA ASP A 208 -9.26 -8.65 23.74
C ASP A 208 -8.19 -9.60 23.20
N LEU A 209 -7.73 -9.37 21.96
CA LEU A 209 -6.63 -10.15 21.38
C LEU A 209 -5.32 -9.97 22.13
N TYR A 210 -5.00 -8.74 22.61
CA TYR A 210 -3.81 -8.51 23.42
C TYR A 210 -3.91 -9.26 24.75
N SER A 211 -5.08 -9.19 25.42
CA SER A 211 -5.33 -9.90 26.67
C SER A 211 -5.24 -11.42 26.51
N TRP A 212 -5.76 -11.94 25.38
CA TRP A 212 -5.69 -13.36 25.05
C TRP A 212 -4.25 -13.80 24.75
N SER A 213 -3.48 -13.02 23.97
CA SER A 213 -2.10 -13.37 23.61
C SER A 213 -1.17 -13.39 24.82
N ALA A 214 -1.44 -12.59 25.85
CA ALA A 214 -0.66 -12.57 27.10
C ALA A 214 -0.76 -13.85 27.94
N GLN A 215 -1.70 -14.76 27.61
CA GLN A 215 -1.92 -16.03 28.32
C GLN A 215 -0.98 -17.17 27.86
N ASP A 216 -0.02 -16.90 26.96
CA ASP A 216 0.95 -17.87 26.40
C ASP A 216 0.33 -19.19 25.89
N THR A 217 -0.84 -19.10 25.28
CA THR A 217 -1.61 -20.25 24.80
C THR A 217 -1.08 -20.85 23.49
N LEU A 218 -0.19 -20.13 22.79
CA LEU A 218 0.32 -20.51 21.48
C LEU A 218 1.65 -21.25 21.54
N THR A 219 1.78 -22.32 20.74
CA THR A 219 3.10 -22.92 20.52
C THR A 219 4.01 -21.94 19.75
N PRO A 220 5.34 -21.97 19.92
CA PRO A 220 6.27 -21.06 19.21
C PRO A 220 6.12 -21.10 17.69
N LEU A 221 5.81 -22.29 17.12
CA LEU A 221 5.56 -22.43 15.69
C LEU A 221 4.27 -21.73 15.26
N ALA A 222 3.18 -21.92 16.00
CA ALA A 222 1.90 -21.28 15.72
C ALA A 222 2.01 -19.76 15.83
N ALA A 223 2.63 -19.25 16.88
CA ALA A 223 2.89 -17.81 17.05
C ALA A 223 3.73 -17.23 15.90
N THR A 224 4.76 -17.96 15.43
CA THR A 224 5.58 -17.55 14.28
C THR A 224 4.76 -17.52 12.99
N LEU A 225 3.99 -18.57 12.68
CA LEU A 225 3.19 -18.63 11.46
C LEU A 225 2.10 -17.55 11.41
N LEU A 226 1.41 -17.35 12.53
CA LEU A 226 0.43 -16.27 12.68
C LEU A 226 1.09 -14.90 12.55
N GLY A 227 2.21 -14.69 13.22
CA GLY A 227 2.97 -13.45 13.13
C GLY A 227 3.41 -13.14 11.70
N LEU A 228 3.94 -14.11 10.97
CA LEU A 228 4.32 -13.95 9.56
C LEU A 228 3.13 -13.58 8.68
N GLY A 229 1.97 -14.19 8.88
CA GLY A 229 0.77 -13.83 8.14
C GLY A 229 0.24 -12.44 8.49
N LEU A 230 0.27 -12.04 9.79
CA LEU A 230 -0.09 -10.69 10.22
C LEU A 230 0.82 -9.61 9.60
N VAL A 231 2.09 -9.91 9.41
CA VAL A 231 3.09 -8.99 8.82
C VAL A 231 2.99 -8.94 7.29
N ALA A 232 2.56 -10.02 6.65
CA ALA A 232 2.51 -10.10 5.17
C ALA A 232 1.60 -9.04 4.54
N GLY A 233 0.39 -8.80 5.11
CA GLY A 233 -0.51 -7.74 4.65
C GLY A 233 0.13 -6.35 4.67
N PRO A 234 0.58 -5.87 5.84
CA PRO A 234 1.33 -4.62 5.95
C PRO A 234 2.57 -4.53 5.05
N THR A 235 3.33 -5.63 4.88
CA THR A 235 4.48 -5.67 3.96
C THR A 235 4.04 -5.34 2.52
N GLY A 236 2.94 -5.93 2.05
CA GLY A 236 2.35 -5.61 0.77
C GLY A 236 1.84 -4.16 0.70
N LYS A 237 1.10 -3.68 1.70
CA LYS A 237 0.55 -2.31 1.71
C LYS A 237 1.63 -1.23 1.78
N CYS A 238 2.70 -1.44 2.53
CA CYS A 238 3.81 -0.50 2.69
C CYS A 238 4.86 -0.60 1.58
N ALA A 239 4.62 -1.40 0.56
CA ALA A 239 5.56 -1.63 -0.55
C ALA A 239 6.95 -2.04 -0.04
N GLN A 240 7.02 -3.02 0.86
CA GLN A 240 8.26 -3.53 1.40
C GLN A 240 8.71 -4.78 0.66
N PHE A 241 10.03 -5.02 0.60
CA PHE A 241 10.57 -6.24 0.01
C PHE A 241 9.94 -7.49 0.68
N PRO A 242 9.58 -8.52 -0.09
CA PRO A 242 9.67 -8.63 -1.55
C PRO A 242 8.48 -8.03 -2.31
N MET A 243 7.41 -7.54 -1.67
CA MET A 243 6.15 -7.09 -2.27
C MET A 243 6.14 -5.59 -2.64
N HIS A 244 7.29 -4.99 -3.01
CA HIS A 244 7.41 -3.54 -3.26
C HIS A 244 7.07 -3.13 -4.72
N LEU A 245 7.14 -4.04 -5.67
CA LEU A 245 6.99 -3.75 -7.11
C LEU A 245 5.68 -3.03 -7.46
N TRP A 246 4.61 -3.29 -6.74
CA TRP A 246 3.32 -2.66 -7.02
C TRP A 246 3.33 -1.12 -6.95
N LEU A 247 4.21 -0.56 -6.11
CA LEU A 247 4.28 0.90 -5.96
C LEU A 247 4.96 1.55 -7.18
N ASP A 248 5.88 0.85 -7.80
CA ASP A 248 6.50 1.24 -9.06
C ASP A 248 5.48 1.17 -10.23
N GLU A 249 4.82 0.04 -10.39
CA GLU A 249 3.76 -0.15 -11.38
C GLU A 249 2.62 0.88 -11.20
N ALA A 250 2.29 1.22 -9.96
CA ALA A 250 1.25 2.20 -9.66
C ALA A 250 1.57 3.63 -10.17
N MET A 251 2.80 3.88 -10.63
CA MET A 251 3.17 5.19 -11.20
C MET A 251 2.57 5.44 -12.59
N GLU A 252 2.03 4.43 -13.27
CA GLU A 252 1.30 4.59 -14.54
C GLU A 252 -0.05 5.32 -14.37
N GLY A 253 -0.59 5.37 -13.15
CA GLY A 253 -1.83 6.09 -12.84
C GLY A 253 -1.66 7.61 -12.72
N PRO A 254 -2.78 8.36 -12.59
CA PRO A 254 -2.78 9.82 -12.42
C PRO A 254 -1.97 10.26 -11.21
N ASN A 255 -1.21 11.35 -11.36
CA ASN A 255 -0.32 11.84 -10.29
C ASN A 255 -1.05 12.19 -8.96
N PRO A 256 -2.25 12.80 -8.95
CA PRO A 256 -2.97 13.05 -7.71
C PRO A 256 -3.25 11.77 -6.89
N ALA A 257 -3.53 10.64 -7.54
CA ALA A 257 -3.63 9.36 -6.87
C ALA A 257 -2.26 8.86 -6.35
N SER A 258 -1.16 9.20 -7.05
CA SER A 258 0.20 8.86 -6.60
C SER A 258 0.60 9.65 -5.35
N ILE A 259 0.11 10.88 -5.17
CA ILE A 259 0.30 11.67 -3.94
C ILE A 259 -0.19 10.86 -2.74
N LEU A 260 -1.43 10.38 -2.77
CA LEU A 260 -2.03 9.62 -1.68
C LEU A 260 -1.38 8.23 -1.50
N ARG A 261 -1.02 7.57 -2.59
CA ARG A 261 -0.36 6.25 -2.51
C ARG A 261 1.00 6.33 -1.84
N ASN A 262 1.83 7.30 -2.20
CA ASN A 262 3.19 7.47 -1.64
C ASN A 262 3.19 8.02 -0.21
N SER A 263 2.11 8.62 0.25
CA SER A 263 2.01 9.23 1.58
C SER A 263 1.05 8.48 2.50
N VAL A 264 -0.21 8.34 2.12
CA VAL A 264 -1.29 7.91 3.02
C VAL A 264 -1.53 6.41 3.02
N VAL A 265 -1.58 5.77 1.83
CA VAL A 265 -1.87 4.31 1.74
C VAL A 265 -0.83 3.49 2.46
N VAL A 266 0.43 3.81 2.24
CA VAL A 266 1.56 3.15 2.90
C VAL A 266 1.53 3.40 4.41
N THR A 267 1.08 4.58 4.85
CA THR A 267 0.87 4.90 6.27
C THR A 267 -0.23 4.03 6.87
N CYS A 268 -1.36 3.81 6.17
CA CYS A 268 -2.44 2.92 6.66
C CYS A 268 -1.93 1.50 6.90
N GLY A 269 -1.12 0.95 6.00
CA GLY A 269 -0.50 -0.36 6.19
C GLY A 269 0.39 -0.42 7.44
N ALA A 270 1.20 0.61 7.66
CA ALA A 270 2.10 0.70 8.82
C ALA A 270 1.31 0.90 10.14
N ILE A 271 0.18 1.62 10.13
CA ILE A 271 -0.68 1.76 11.30
C ILE A 271 -1.30 0.42 11.68
N VAL A 272 -1.74 -0.38 10.72
CA VAL A 272 -2.22 -1.75 11.02
C VAL A 272 -1.09 -2.60 11.59
N LEU A 273 0.14 -2.47 11.08
CA LEU A 273 1.30 -3.16 11.64
C LEU A 273 1.59 -2.70 13.08
N LEU A 274 1.41 -1.43 13.39
CA LEU A 274 1.51 -0.91 14.76
C LEU A 274 0.43 -1.49 15.68
N LYS A 275 -0.81 -1.62 15.19
CA LYS A 275 -1.89 -2.25 15.96
C LYS A 275 -1.64 -3.73 16.24
N VAL A 276 -1.03 -4.47 15.33
CA VAL A 276 -0.69 -5.89 15.58
C VAL A 276 0.64 -6.08 16.30
N MET A 277 1.45 -5.02 16.48
CA MET A 277 2.75 -5.08 17.11
C MET A 277 2.73 -5.75 18.51
N PRO A 278 1.75 -5.50 19.42
CA PRO A 278 1.71 -6.19 20.70
C PRO A 278 1.59 -7.72 20.57
N LEU A 279 0.87 -8.22 19.55
CA LEU A 279 0.76 -9.66 19.30
C LEU A 279 2.09 -10.26 18.84
N LEU A 280 2.93 -9.49 18.12
CA LEU A 280 4.23 -9.94 17.61
C LEU A 280 5.29 -10.14 18.69
N GLN A 281 5.08 -9.65 19.91
CA GLN A 281 6.01 -9.88 21.05
C GLN A 281 6.16 -11.37 21.35
N HIS A 282 5.13 -12.17 21.09
CA HIS A 282 5.13 -13.62 21.28
C HIS A 282 5.73 -14.40 20.10
N ALA A 283 6.17 -13.71 19.05
CA ALA A 283 6.72 -14.29 17.81
C ALA A 283 8.11 -13.71 17.46
N PRO A 284 9.16 -14.02 18.22
CA PRO A 284 10.49 -13.40 18.06
C PRO A 284 11.08 -13.62 16.66
N VAL A 285 10.83 -14.76 16.04
CA VAL A 285 11.27 -15.02 14.64
C VAL A 285 10.64 -14.02 13.68
N THR A 286 9.37 -13.68 13.85
CA THR A 286 8.67 -12.68 13.02
C THR A 286 9.28 -11.29 13.18
N LEU A 287 9.70 -10.91 14.39
CA LEU A 287 10.41 -9.64 14.61
C LEU A 287 11.74 -9.58 13.86
N VAL A 288 12.51 -10.69 13.85
CA VAL A 288 13.74 -10.78 13.06
C VAL A 288 13.44 -10.68 11.55
N VAL A 289 12.38 -11.34 11.07
CA VAL A 289 11.95 -11.22 9.66
C VAL A 289 11.61 -9.76 9.31
N LEU A 290 10.90 -9.04 10.18
CA LEU A 290 10.63 -7.61 10.01
C LEU A 290 11.90 -6.76 9.92
N GLN A 291 12.93 -7.06 10.77
CA GLN A 291 14.22 -6.38 10.73
C GLN A 291 14.93 -6.58 9.38
N VAL A 292 14.91 -7.81 8.89
CA VAL A 292 15.51 -8.16 7.59
C VAL A 292 14.77 -7.46 6.45
N ILE A 293 13.43 -7.55 6.41
CA ILE A 293 12.60 -6.87 5.41
C ILE A 293 12.85 -5.36 5.43
N GLY A 294 12.81 -4.74 6.62
CA GLY A 294 13.04 -3.31 6.78
C GLY A 294 14.43 -2.88 6.32
N THR A 295 15.47 -3.65 6.66
CA THR A 295 16.86 -3.34 6.29
C THR A 295 17.06 -3.45 4.76
N ILE A 296 16.59 -4.54 4.15
CA ILE A 296 16.69 -4.73 2.70
C ILE A 296 15.93 -3.62 1.96
N SER A 297 14.72 -3.29 2.41
CA SER A 297 13.91 -2.23 1.82
C SER A 297 14.55 -0.85 1.99
N ALA A 298 15.12 -0.55 3.17
CA ALA A 298 15.74 0.75 3.44
C ALA A 298 16.96 0.99 2.56
N ILE A 299 17.89 0.05 2.51
CA ILE A 299 19.12 0.18 1.73
C ILE A 299 18.86 -0.08 0.24
N GLY A 300 18.20 -1.19 -0.09
CA GLY A 300 17.92 -1.58 -1.47
C GLY A 300 17.04 -0.55 -2.20
N GLY A 301 15.94 -0.12 -1.58
CA GLY A 301 15.07 0.92 -2.13
C GLY A 301 15.80 2.25 -2.34
N SER A 302 16.68 2.65 -1.42
CA SER A 302 17.50 3.86 -1.59
C SER A 302 18.43 3.78 -2.77
N LEU A 303 19.11 2.64 -2.96
CA LEU A 303 20.03 2.42 -4.09
C LEU A 303 19.30 2.40 -5.43
N VAL A 304 18.17 1.68 -5.52
CA VAL A 304 17.33 1.63 -6.72
C VAL A 304 16.79 3.02 -7.06
N SER A 305 16.34 3.77 -6.06
CA SER A 305 15.83 5.15 -6.21
C SER A 305 16.85 6.07 -6.91
N ILE A 306 18.15 5.93 -6.61
CA ILE A 306 19.24 6.69 -7.26
C ILE A 306 19.44 6.27 -8.71
N ALA A 307 19.22 5.01 -9.05
CA ALA A 307 19.38 4.49 -10.40
C ALA A 307 18.23 4.85 -11.35
N GLN A 308 17.06 5.22 -10.83
CA GLN A 308 15.90 5.55 -11.65
C GLN A 308 16.08 6.87 -12.44
N VAL A 309 15.59 6.87 -13.68
CA VAL A 309 15.52 8.06 -14.54
C VAL A 309 14.10 8.67 -14.56
N ASP A 310 13.09 7.90 -14.25
CA ASP A 310 11.72 8.40 -14.09
C ASP A 310 11.55 9.07 -12.72
N ILE A 311 11.09 10.32 -12.72
CA ILE A 311 10.98 11.15 -11.52
C ILE A 311 9.94 10.59 -10.53
N LYS A 312 8.85 9.96 -11.01
CA LYS A 312 7.84 9.33 -10.13
C LYS A 312 8.37 8.04 -9.51
N ARG A 313 9.04 7.19 -10.31
CA ARG A 313 9.66 5.95 -9.85
C ARG A 313 10.73 6.21 -8.81
N THR A 314 11.55 7.25 -9.01
CA THR A 314 12.53 7.73 -8.02
C THR A 314 11.89 8.00 -6.66
N LEU A 315 10.73 8.68 -6.62
CA LEU A 315 10.01 8.93 -5.37
C LEU A 315 9.39 7.67 -4.78
N SER A 316 8.88 6.73 -5.60
CA SER A 316 8.32 5.47 -5.13
C SER A 316 9.34 4.63 -4.37
N TYR A 317 10.51 4.38 -4.96
CA TYR A 317 11.57 3.62 -4.30
C TYR A 317 12.09 4.30 -3.04
N SER A 318 12.15 5.64 -3.01
CA SER A 318 12.50 6.34 -1.77
C SER A 318 11.39 6.27 -0.70
N THR A 319 10.13 5.99 -1.08
CA THR A 319 9.05 5.66 -0.12
C THR A 319 9.27 4.27 0.48
N THR A 320 9.53 3.26 -0.34
CA THR A 320 9.91 1.91 0.10
C THR A 320 11.09 1.96 1.08
N ALA A 321 12.11 2.76 0.75
CA ALA A 321 13.29 2.93 1.60
C ALA A 321 12.96 3.51 2.98
N TYR A 322 12.21 4.60 3.02
CA TYR A 322 11.88 5.26 4.29
C TYR A 322 10.97 4.41 5.17
N LEU A 323 10.00 3.72 4.58
CA LEU A 323 9.14 2.79 5.32
C LEU A 323 9.89 1.56 5.85
N GLY A 324 11.01 1.18 5.23
CA GLY A 324 11.93 0.18 5.79
C GLY A 324 12.43 0.58 7.17
N LEU A 325 12.72 1.88 7.42
CA LEU A 325 13.08 2.39 8.74
C LEU A 325 11.92 2.26 9.75
N VAL A 326 10.69 2.48 9.29
CA VAL A 326 9.49 2.28 10.13
C VAL A 326 9.34 0.81 10.53
N PHE A 327 9.58 -0.13 9.61
CA PHE A 327 9.55 -1.57 9.90
C PHE A 327 10.60 -1.97 10.93
N ILE A 328 11.81 -1.42 10.85
CA ILE A 328 12.86 -1.63 11.86
C ILE A 328 12.40 -1.07 13.23
N ALA A 329 11.83 0.15 13.26
CA ALA A 329 11.34 0.74 14.51
C ALA A 329 10.24 -0.11 15.17
N ILE A 330 9.29 -0.64 14.37
CA ILE A 330 8.22 -1.53 14.87
C ILE A 330 8.80 -2.85 15.36
N SER A 331 9.75 -3.44 14.63
CA SER A 331 10.39 -4.71 15.02
C SER A 331 11.18 -4.59 16.34
N LEU A 332 11.71 -3.40 16.63
CA LEU A 332 12.39 -3.07 17.89
C LEU A 332 11.40 -2.65 19.00
N GLN A 333 10.10 -2.75 18.77
CA GLN A 333 9.05 -2.39 19.72
C GLN A 333 9.15 -0.92 20.19
N VAL A 334 9.35 0.02 19.23
CA VAL A 334 9.42 1.47 19.48
C VAL A 334 8.29 2.16 18.70
N PRO A 335 7.01 2.05 19.15
CA PRO A 335 5.85 2.57 18.41
C PRO A 335 5.90 4.08 18.19
N VAL A 336 6.38 4.83 19.18
CA VAL A 336 6.50 6.29 19.10
C VAL A 336 7.41 6.70 17.95
N LEU A 337 8.58 6.09 17.81
CA LEU A 337 9.50 6.35 16.71
C LEU A 337 8.87 6.02 15.34
N ALA A 338 8.17 4.88 15.26
CA ALA A 338 7.50 4.48 14.03
C ALA A 338 6.44 5.52 13.59
N LEU A 339 5.63 6.03 14.53
CA LEU A 339 4.65 7.09 14.27
C LEU A 339 5.28 8.39 13.82
N LEU A 340 6.36 8.82 14.49
CA LEU A 340 7.11 10.01 14.12
C LEU A 340 7.60 9.95 12.67
N LEU A 341 8.28 8.84 12.34
CA LEU A 341 8.78 8.58 11.00
C LEU A 341 7.63 8.60 9.97
N LEU A 342 6.48 8.00 10.30
CA LEU A 342 5.31 7.97 9.41
C LEU A 342 4.77 9.37 9.12
N TYR A 343 4.62 10.22 10.14
CA TYR A 343 4.07 11.56 9.98
C TYR A 343 5.01 12.47 9.19
N ALA A 344 6.30 12.49 9.54
CA ALA A 344 7.30 13.25 8.81
C ALA A 344 7.39 12.81 7.34
N HIS A 345 7.34 11.48 7.09
CA HIS A 345 7.33 10.90 5.77
C HIS A 345 6.08 11.30 4.98
N ALA A 346 4.88 11.12 5.53
CA ALA A 346 3.63 11.33 4.80
C ALA A 346 3.48 12.76 4.30
N VAL A 347 3.75 13.75 5.17
CA VAL A 347 3.65 15.17 4.83
C VAL A 347 4.71 15.58 3.79
N SER A 348 5.96 15.18 4.00
CA SER A 348 7.07 15.52 3.09
C SER A 348 6.91 14.83 1.72
N LYS A 349 6.47 13.58 1.68
CA LYS A 349 6.24 12.83 0.44
C LYS A 349 5.05 13.34 -0.35
N ALA A 350 3.98 13.73 0.32
CA ALA A 350 2.85 14.37 -0.35
C ALA A 350 3.30 15.64 -1.08
N LEU A 351 4.09 16.49 -0.41
CA LEU A 351 4.62 17.72 -1.00
C LEU A 351 5.56 17.46 -2.18
N LEU A 352 6.50 16.52 -2.04
CA LEU A 352 7.38 16.10 -3.13
C LEU A 352 6.59 15.58 -4.34
N SER A 353 5.57 14.76 -4.10
CA SER A 353 4.73 14.19 -5.15
C SER A 353 3.87 15.26 -5.85
N MET A 354 3.38 16.27 -5.12
CA MET A 354 2.69 17.43 -5.71
C MET A 354 3.65 18.25 -6.58
N SER A 355 4.85 18.53 -6.10
CA SER A 355 5.86 19.27 -6.87
C SER A 355 6.23 18.53 -8.15
N VAL A 356 6.51 17.23 -8.07
CA VAL A 356 6.79 16.38 -9.25
C VAL A 356 5.62 16.36 -10.22
N GLY A 357 4.38 16.27 -9.71
CA GLY A 357 3.18 16.39 -10.54
C GLY A 357 3.07 17.74 -11.25
N GLY A 358 3.45 18.84 -10.60
CA GLY A 358 3.54 20.16 -11.21
C GLY A 358 4.53 20.20 -12.38
N VAL A 359 5.72 19.64 -12.20
CA VAL A 359 6.71 19.50 -13.27
C VAL A 359 6.14 18.72 -14.45
N ILE A 360 5.51 17.57 -14.20
CA ILE A 360 4.93 16.72 -15.25
C ILE A 360 3.79 17.43 -15.98
N ALA A 361 2.91 18.12 -15.25
CA ALA A 361 1.79 18.85 -15.85
C ALA A 361 2.26 19.97 -16.79
N SER A 362 3.36 20.67 -16.45
CA SER A 362 3.88 21.78 -17.25
C SER A 362 4.78 21.33 -18.40
N THR A 363 5.49 20.19 -18.28
CA THR A 363 6.49 19.76 -19.26
C THR A 363 6.05 18.55 -20.10
N ASN A 364 5.02 17.82 -19.63
CA ASN A 364 4.60 16.52 -20.16
C ASN A 364 5.78 15.53 -20.27
N CYS A 365 6.72 15.57 -19.30
CA CYS A 365 7.91 14.74 -19.27
C CYS A 365 8.14 14.18 -17.87
N GLN A 366 8.47 12.88 -17.80
CA GLN A 366 8.81 12.18 -16.55
C GLN A 366 10.31 11.86 -16.47
N ASP A 367 11.03 11.90 -17.58
CA ASP A 367 12.46 11.60 -17.64
C ASP A 367 13.29 12.78 -17.13
N ILE A 368 13.97 12.60 -16.00
CA ILE A 368 14.83 13.63 -15.37
C ILE A 368 16.01 14.06 -16.25
N THR A 369 16.40 13.25 -17.22
CA THR A 369 17.52 13.56 -18.14
C THR A 369 17.13 14.53 -19.25
N GLU A 370 15.80 14.67 -19.51
CA GLU A 370 15.23 15.59 -20.48
C GLU A 370 14.71 16.89 -19.83
N LEU A 371 14.78 16.98 -18.49
CA LEU A 371 14.38 18.13 -17.70
C LEU A 371 15.62 18.99 -17.34
N GLY A 372 15.41 20.29 -17.09
CA GLY A 372 16.47 21.18 -16.65
C GLY A 372 16.04 22.64 -16.63
N GLY A 373 16.64 23.46 -15.74
CA GLY A 373 16.43 24.90 -15.66
C GLY A 373 15.04 25.36 -15.23
N LEU A 374 14.27 24.50 -14.53
CA LEU A 374 12.91 24.84 -14.09
C LEU A 374 12.88 25.78 -12.89
N GLY A 375 13.97 25.96 -12.16
CA GLY A 375 14.02 26.75 -10.94
C GLY A 375 13.56 28.20 -11.10
N SER A 376 13.95 28.85 -12.20
CA SER A 376 13.54 30.22 -12.52
C SER A 376 12.13 30.33 -13.11
N ARG A 377 11.59 29.23 -13.66
CA ARG A 377 10.30 29.21 -14.37
C ARG A 377 9.14 28.74 -13.49
N MET A 378 9.45 27.91 -12.50
CA MET A 378 8.48 27.28 -11.60
C MET A 378 8.92 27.49 -10.14
N PRO A 379 8.97 28.74 -9.64
CA PRO A 379 9.52 29.05 -8.32
C PRO A 379 8.72 28.43 -7.17
N ALA A 380 7.39 28.39 -7.24
CA ALA A 380 6.55 27.77 -6.21
C ALA A 380 6.76 26.25 -6.17
N THR A 381 6.77 25.62 -7.35
CA THR A 381 7.05 24.18 -7.49
C THR A 381 8.45 23.82 -7.01
N THR A 382 9.45 24.64 -7.33
CA THR A 382 10.85 24.47 -6.90
C THR A 382 11.00 24.59 -5.39
N GLY A 383 10.40 25.63 -4.79
CA GLY A 383 10.40 25.82 -3.34
C GLY A 383 9.72 24.67 -2.60
N SER A 384 8.59 24.18 -3.12
CA SER A 384 7.88 23.03 -2.58
C SER A 384 8.72 21.76 -2.63
N PHE A 385 9.43 21.50 -3.72
CA PHE A 385 10.34 20.35 -3.82
C PHE A 385 11.49 20.45 -2.80
N LEU A 386 12.08 21.63 -2.66
CA LEU A 386 13.19 21.86 -1.74
C LEU A 386 12.77 21.68 -0.28
N VAL A 387 11.62 22.24 0.12
CA VAL A 387 11.10 22.10 1.49
C VAL A 387 10.65 20.67 1.76
N GLY A 388 9.96 20.02 0.81
CA GLY A 388 9.58 18.61 0.95
C GLY A 388 10.79 17.68 1.08
N GLY A 389 11.85 17.93 0.30
CA GLY A 389 13.11 17.22 0.42
C GLY A 389 13.81 17.44 1.77
N ALA A 390 13.89 18.70 2.20
CA ALA A 390 14.46 19.05 3.50
C ALA A 390 13.66 18.46 4.67
N GLY A 391 12.33 18.37 4.54
CA GLY A 391 11.45 17.75 5.54
C GLY A 391 11.64 16.24 5.70
N LEU A 392 12.23 15.58 4.69
CA LEU A 392 12.49 14.14 4.72
C LEU A 392 13.92 13.81 5.17
N VAL A 393 14.88 14.65 4.81
CA VAL A 393 16.31 14.48 5.11
C VAL A 393 16.66 15.10 6.47
N GLY A 394 17.49 14.41 7.24
CA GLY A 394 17.97 14.88 8.54
C GLY A 394 19.06 15.96 8.43
N LEU A 395 18.82 17.03 7.68
CA LEU A 395 19.80 18.11 7.49
C LEU A 395 19.40 19.41 8.17
N LEU A 396 18.13 19.81 8.05
CA LEU A 396 17.56 21.00 8.66
C LEU A 396 16.64 20.59 9.83
N PRO A 397 16.42 21.46 10.82
CA PRO A 397 15.60 21.14 12.00
C PRO A 397 14.10 21.05 11.66
N LEU A 398 13.78 20.20 10.68
CA LEU A 398 12.43 19.83 10.26
C LEU A 398 12.05 18.45 10.77
N GLY A 399 10.86 17.96 10.39
CA GLY A 399 10.34 16.69 10.87
C GLY A 399 11.30 15.51 10.70
N GLY A 400 11.93 15.35 9.52
CA GLY A 400 12.89 14.28 9.26
C GLY A 400 14.12 14.29 10.16
N PHE A 401 14.66 15.49 10.44
CA PHE A 401 15.80 15.62 11.35
C PHE A 401 15.44 15.15 12.77
N LEU A 402 14.33 15.63 13.31
CA LEU A 402 13.91 15.27 14.68
C LEU A 402 13.67 13.76 14.79
N CYS A 403 12.96 13.18 13.82
CA CYS A 403 12.67 11.75 13.82
C CYS A 403 13.95 10.89 13.71
N LEU A 404 14.90 11.29 12.86
CA LEU A 404 16.13 10.55 12.66
C LEU A 404 17.10 10.72 13.84
N ALA A 405 17.17 11.89 14.48
CA ALA A 405 17.98 12.11 15.68
C ALA A 405 17.44 11.25 16.83
N GLN A 406 16.12 11.24 17.02
CA GLN A 406 15.47 10.37 17.98
C GLN A 406 15.66 8.88 17.64
N ALA A 407 15.66 8.52 16.35
CA ALA A 407 15.94 7.15 15.92
C ALA A 407 17.34 6.70 16.31
N VAL A 408 18.36 7.53 16.09
CA VAL A 408 19.75 7.20 16.45
C VAL A 408 19.88 6.92 17.95
N GLU A 409 19.18 7.66 18.79
CA GLU A 409 19.16 7.44 20.24
C GLU A 409 18.39 6.17 20.62
N LEU A 410 17.11 6.07 20.27
CA LEU A 410 16.24 4.97 20.71
C LEU A 410 16.63 3.62 20.10
N VAL A 411 17.02 3.61 18.82
CA VAL A 411 17.52 2.41 18.15
C VAL A 411 18.90 2.05 18.68
N GLY A 412 19.77 3.04 18.92
CA GLY A 412 21.09 2.84 19.49
C GLY A 412 21.04 2.19 20.88
N ALA A 413 20.07 2.57 21.70
CA ALA A 413 19.86 1.99 23.02
C ALA A 413 19.37 0.52 22.98
N ARG A 414 18.63 0.12 21.94
CA ARG A 414 18.06 -1.23 21.82
C ARG A 414 18.89 -2.18 20.96
N ALA A 415 19.37 -1.69 19.81
CA ALA A 415 20.11 -2.49 18.84
C ALA A 415 20.99 -1.59 17.94
N VAL A 416 22.18 -1.26 18.43
CA VAL A 416 23.14 -0.33 17.79
C VAL A 416 23.47 -0.71 16.34
N VAL A 417 23.36 -1.98 15.97
CA VAL A 417 23.62 -2.50 14.62
C VAL A 417 22.72 -1.89 13.55
N PHE A 418 21.54 -1.37 13.90
CA PHE A 418 20.64 -0.72 12.96
C PHE A 418 20.87 0.79 12.81
N VAL A 419 21.61 1.44 13.70
CA VAL A 419 21.96 2.87 13.57
C VAL A 419 22.59 3.20 12.21
N PRO A 420 23.58 2.43 11.71
CA PRO A 420 24.13 2.63 10.38
C PRO A 420 23.08 2.56 9.25
N VAL A 421 22.04 1.73 9.38
CA VAL A 421 20.97 1.63 8.38
C VAL A 421 20.22 2.95 8.28
N PHE A 422 19.87 3.59 9.41
CA PHE A 422 19.21 4.91 9.43
C PHE A 422 20.11 5.99 8.80
N LEU A 423 21.38 6.02 9.16
CA LEU A 423 22.34 7.03 8.66
C LEU A 423 22.63 6.86 7.16
N ILE A 424 22.81 5.62 6.69
CA ILE A 424 23.03 5.32 5.27
C ILE A 424 21.78 5.68 4.46
N THR A 425 20.59 5.31 4.92
CA THR A 425 19.34 5.65 4.26
C THR A 425 19.15 7.17 4.18
N ASN A 426 19.46 7.91 5.24
CA ASN A 426 19.44 9.37 5.25
C ASN A 426 20.41 9.95 4.20
N ALA A 427 21.65 9.47 4.17
CA ALA A 427 22.68 9.91 3.20
C ALA A 427 22.25 9.62 1.76
N LEU A 428 21.75 8.42 1.46
CA LEU A 428 21.30 8.04 0.14
C LEU A 428 20.04 8.82 -0.29
N THR A 429 19.13 9.10 0.64
CA THR A 429 17.95 9.95 0.38
C THR A 429 18.38 11.38 0.06
N ALA A 430 19.31 11.95 0.82
CA ALA A 430 19.88 13.28 0.55
C ALA A 430 20.58 13.33 -0.82
N LEU A 431 21.38 12.32 -1.15
CA LEU A 431 22.05 12.19 -2.45
C LEU A 431 21.01 12.18 -3.59
N ASN A 432 19.99 11.33 -3.48
CA ASN A 432 18.98 11.18 -4.52
C ASN A 432 18.18 12.46 -4.75
N LEU A 433 17.67 13.07 -3.68
CA LEU A 433 16.88 14.32 -3.78
C LEU A 433 17.73 15.48 -4.31
N THR A 434 19.00 15.58 -3.91
CA THR A 434 19.93 16.59 -4.43
C THR A 434 20.23 16.36 -5.91
N ARG A 435 20.43 15.10 -6.33
CA ARG A 435 20.60 14.73 -7.74
C ARG A 435 19.38 15.14 -8.57
N VAL A 436 18.16 14.78 -8.13
CA VAL A 436 16.91 15.13 -8.82
C VAL A 436 16.75 16.65 -8.88
N PHE A 437 16.96 17.37 -7.76
CA PHE A 437 16.88 18.82 -7.72
C PHE A 437 17.83 19.47 -8.71
N ARG A 438 19.07 19.03 -8.75
CA ARG A 438 20.09 19.54 -9.67
C ARG A 438 19.71 19.32 -11.14
N LEU A 439 19.22 18.12 -11.50
CA LEU A 439 18.89 17.77 -12.88
C LEU A 439 17.62 18.46 -13.38
N VAL A 440 16.62 18.61 -12.52
CA VAL A 440 15.29 19.11 -12.90
C VAL A 440 15.22 20.65 -12.80
N PHE A 441 15.69 21.22 -11.70
CA PHE A 441 15.47 22.64 -11.39
C PHE A 441 16.67 23.52 -11.73
N LEU A 442 17.88 22.98 -11.71
CA LEU A 442 19.09 23.72 -12.02
C LEU A 442 19.59 23.47 -13.46
N GLY A 443 20.63 24.18 -13.86
CA GLY A 443 21.25 24.04 -15.18
C GLY A 443 20.49 24.76 -16.31
N PRO A 444 20.86 24.50 -17.56
CA PRO A 444 20.22 25.13 -18.72
C PRO A 444 18.84 24.56 -19.01
N SER A 445 17.93 25.37 -19.51
CA SER A 445 16.62 24.91 -19.96
C SER A 445 16.75 24.06 -21.24
N LEU A 446 16.20 22.86 -21.21
CA LEU A 446 16.16 21.92 -22.34
C LEU A 446 14.91 22.16 -23.22
N ALA A 447 14.80 21.43 -24.33
CA ALA A 447 13.72 21.61 -25.29
C ALA A 447 12.32 21.49 -24.65
N LYS A 448 12.12 20.53 -23.76
CA LYS A 448 10.85 20.28 -23.06
C LYS A 448 10.54 21.30 -21.97
N THR A 449 11.57 21.89 -21.36
CA THR A 449 11.42 22.84 -20.24
C THR A 449 11.41 24.31 -20.67
N ARG A 450 11.81 24.60 -21.92
CA ARG A 450 11.94 25.97 -22.43
C ARG A 450 10.63 26.78 -22.39
N ARG A 451 9.46 26.11 -22.48
CA ARG A 451 8.13 26.74 -22.46
C ARG A 451 7.35 26.42 -21.19
N ALA A 452 7.95 25.75 -20.23
CA ALA A 452 7.27 25.44 -18.97
C ALA A 452 6.90 26.75 -18.24
N ALA A 453 5.68 26.80 -17.72
CA ALA A 453 5.17 27.88 -16.87
C ALA A 453 4.84 27.28 -15.49
N GLU A 454 4.73 28.14 -14.48
CA GLU A 454 4.26 27.73 -13.16
C GLU A 454 2.86 27.13 -13.24
N VAL A 455 2.53 26.22 -12.33
CA VAL A 455 1.23 25.57 -12.27
C VAL A 455 0.09 26.53 -11.95
N ASN A 456 -1.13 26.17 -12.29
CA ASN A 456 -2.31 26.96 -11.97
C ASN A 456 -2.52 27.06 -10.45
N TRP A 457 -3.32 28.05 -10.01
CA TRP A 457 -3.54 28.33 -8.58
C TRP A 457 -4.17 27.14 -7.82
N GLN A 458 -4.97 26.30 -8.48
CA GLN A 458 -5.60 25.11 -7.89
C GLN A 458 -4.57 24.05 -7.50
N MET A 459 -3.44 23.99 -8.20
CA MET A 459 -2.30 23.15 -7.86
C MET A 459 -1.33 23.86 -6.90
N ALA A 460 -1.08 25.16 -7.11
CA ALA A 460 -0.14 25.93 -6.30
C ALA A 460 -0.61 26.09 -4.85
N LEU A 461 -1.91 26.35 -4.62
CA LEU A 461 -2.47 26.56 -3.27
C LEU A 461 -2.22 25.37 -2.34
N PRO A 462 -2.56 24.10 -2.71
CA PRO A 462 -2.25 22.95 -1.87
C PRO A 462 -0.75 22.74 -1.64
N MET A 463 0.09 23.01 -2.64
CA MET A 463 1.55 22.90 -2.49
C MET A 463 2.09 23.91 -1.48
N VAL A 464 1.64 25.17 -1.54
CA VAL A 464 2.06 26.21 -0.59
C VAL A 464 1.54 25.90 0.82
N ALA A 465 0.27 25.50 0.95
CA ALA A 465 -0.30 25.10 2.23
C ALA A 465 0.50 23.92 2.85
N LEU A 466 0.79 22.91 2.06
CA LEU A 466 1.56 21.76 2.53
C LEU A 466 3.03 22.13 2.83
N THR A 467 3.62 23.08 2.09
CA THR A 467 4.94 23.63 2.40
C THR A 467 4.97 24.24 3.81
N VAL A 468 3.95 25.02 4.17
CA VAL A 468 3.82 25.56 5.52
C VAL A 468 3.67 24.45 6.56
N ILE A 469 2.85 23.42 6.28
CA ILE A 469 2.66 22.29 7.18
C ILE A 469 3.99 21.52 7.39
N VAL A 470 4.80 21.30 6.33
CA VAL A 470 6.12 20.65 6.47
C VAL A 470 7.03 21.46 7.40
N VAL A 471 7.05 22.80 7.28
CA VAL A 471 7.85 23.66 8.15
C VAL A 471 7.33 23.63 9.60
N LEU A 472 6.02 23.53 9.79
CA LEU A 472 5.39 23.45 11.10
C LEU A 472 5.38 22.02 11.69
N THR A 473 5.73 21.00 10.93
CA THR A 473 5.73 19.60 11.38
C THR A 473 6.45 19.39 12.72
N PRO A 474 7.63 19.98 13.01
CA PRO A 474 8.26 19.84 14.33
C PRO A 474 7.35 20.25 15.49
N PHE A 475 6.67 21.37 15.36
CA PHE A 475 5.75 21.88 16.41
C PHE A 475 4.49 21.01 16.53
N LEU A 476 3.98 20.50 15.41
CA LEU A 476 2.83 19.58 15.41
C LEU A 476 3.18 18.27 16.12
N LEU A 477 4.36 17.73 15.84
CA LEU A 477 4.85 16.50 16.47
C LEU A 477 5.04 16.66 17.99
N ILE A 478 5.57 17.79 18.46
CA ILE A 478 5.73 18.10 19.88
C ILE A 478 4.38 18.19 20.61
N ARG A 479 3.35 18.74 19.93
CA ARG A 479 2.00 18.90 20.53
C ARG A 479 1.21 17.60 20.64
N LEU A 480 1.58 16.57 19.93
CA LEU A 480 0.93 15.25 19.99
C LEU A 480 1.39 14.42 21.21
N GLU A 481 1.71 15.03 22.34
CA GLU A 481 2.05 14.47 23.69
C GLU A 481 2.83 13.14 23.76
N SER A 482 2.75 12.34 22.71
CA SER A 482 3.54 11.11 22.56
C SER A 482 5.05 11.36 22.54
N LEU A 483 5.46 12.62 22.68
CA LEU A 483 6.75 13.17 22.27
C LEU A 483 7.39 14.07 23.33
N ASP A 484 6.94 13.99 24.57
CA ASP A 484 7.65 14.53 25.70
C ASP A 484 9.09 13.97 25.69
N GLY A 485 10.04 14.84 25.38
CA GLY A 485 11.44 14.43 25.16
C GLY A 485 11.90 14.38 23.70
N LEU A 486 11.05 14.69 22.69
CA LEU A 486 11.48 14.76 21.29
C LEU A 486 12.66 15.70 21.04
N LEU A 487 12.82 16.70 21.89
CA LEU A 487 13.94 17.65 21.87
C LEU A 487 15.11 17.20 22.77
N ALA A 488 14.97 16.09 23.46
CA ALA A 488 15.96 15.58 24.44
C ALA A 488 16.91 14.55 23.85
N PHE A 489 17.24 14.63 22.56
CA PHE A 489 18.27 13.77 21.96
C PHE A 489 19.67 14.33 22.22
N PRO A 490 20.68 13.49 22.43
CA PRO A 490 22.04 13.93 22.66
C PRO A 490 22.66 14.58 21.42
N PHE A 491 23.51 15.58 21.62
CA PHE A 491 24.16 16.32 20.54
C PHE A 491 24.90 15.42 19.53
N TRP A 492 25.48 14.32 19.99
CA TRP A 492 26.17 13.38 19.11
C TRP A 492 25.22 12.70 18.10
N ALA A 493 23.98 12.39 18.49
CA ALA A 493 22.98 11.82 17.60
C ALA A 493 22.60 12.81 16.50
N ALA A 494 22.34 14.07 16.88
CA ALA A 494 22.11 15.14 15.92
C ALA A 494 23.30 15.32 14.96
N ALA A 495 24.53 15.33 15.49
CA ALA A 495 25.74 15.48 14.68
C ALA A 495 25.92 14.33 13.67
N LEU A 496 25.63 13.09 14.05
CA LEU A 496 25.68 11.93 13.14
C LEU A 496 24.63 12.05 12.02
N VAL A 497 23.40 12.45 12.36
CA VAL A 497 22.34 12.61 11.37
C VAL A 497 22.65 13.74 10.39
N VAL A 498 23.07 14.91 10.88
CA VAL A 498 23.47 16.03 10.02
C VAL A 498 24.67 15.67 9.15
N SER A 499 25.71 15.03 9.72
CA SER A 499 26.88 14.61 8.93
C SER A 499 26.53 13.64 7.83
N SER A 500 25.66 12.66 8.09
CA SER A 500 25.17 11.73 7.05
C SER A 500 24.39 12.46 5.95
N GLY A 501 23.52 13.42 6.32
CA GLY A 501 22.79 14.26 5.37
C GLY A 501 23.72 15.14 4.52
N VAL A 502 24.74 15.76 5.12
CA VAL A 502 25.76 16.56 4.41
C VAL A 502 26.57 15.69 3.43
N VAL A 503 27.01 14.52 3.85
CA VAL A 503 27.72 13.56 2.97
C VAL A 503 26.85 13.22 1.75
N GLY A 504 25.57 12.90 1.97
CA GLY A 504 24.64 12.61 0.89
C GLY A 504 24.40 13.81 -0.04
N LEU A 505 24.21 15.01 0.51
CA LEU A 505 24.05 16.25 -0.26
C LEU A 505 25.29 16.56 -1.11
N LEU A 506 26.49 16.48 -0.53
CA LEU A 506 27.74 16.70 -1.25
C LEU A 506 27.94 15.66 -2.35
N ALA A 507 27.68 14.38 -2.07
CA ALA A 507 27.74 13.33 -3.08
C ALA A 507 26.76 13.59 -4.24
N GLY A 508 25.51 13.98 -3.94
CA GLY A 508 24.50 14.32 -4.97
C GLY A 508 24.83 15.58 -5.78
N ALA A 509 25.54 16.54 -5.16
CA ALA A 509 25.99 17.76 -5.84
C ALA A 509 27.24 17.55 -6.70
N LEU A 510 28.21 16.79 -6.21
CA LEU A 510 29.53 16.66 -6.83
C LEU A 510 29.65 15.50 -7.81
N VAL A 511 28.98 14.38 -7.53
CA VAL A 511 29.07 13.21 -8.42
C VAL A 511 28.29 13.48 -9.70
N PRO A 512 28.93 13.35 -10.90
CA PRO A 512 28.29 13.64 -12.18
C PRO A 512 27.36 12.49 -12.61
N LEU A 513 26.28 12.26 -11.88
CA LEU A 513 25.19 11.35 -12.26
C LEU A 513 24.27 12.03 -13.29
N ASN A 514 24.87 12.63 -14.34
CA ASN A 514 24.22 13.64 -15.18
C ASN A 514 23.36 13.11 -16.32
N LYS A 515 23.49 11.89 -16.70
CA LYS A 515 22.64 11.26 -17.73
C LYS A 515 22.47 9.82 -17.33
N ALA A 516 21.35 9.23 -17.78
CA ALA A 516 21.18 7.79 -17.69
C ALA A 516 22.55 7.17 -17.76
N TRP A 517 23.05 6.63 -16.70
CA TRP A 517 24.43 6.20 -16.50
C TRP A 517 25.01 5.73 -17.83
N SER A 518 25.85 6.56 -18.47
CA SER A 518 26.45 6.14 -19.72
C SER A 518 27.04 4.77 -19.44
N ARG A 519 26.60 3.76 -20.19
CA ARG A 519 26.95 2.37 -19.88
C ARG A 519 28.46 2.30 -19.66
N SER A 520 28.86 1.98 -18.44
CA SER A 520 30.25 1.91 -18.07
C SER A 520 30.98 0.92 -19.00
N LEU A 521 32.16 1.28 -19.46
CA LEU A 521 33.02 0.36 -20.19
C LEU A 521 33.53 -0.78 -19.30
N ASN A 522 33.57 -0.55 -17.97
CA ASN A 522 33.93 -1.57 -16.99
C ASN A 522 32.73 -2.54 -16.80
N PRO A 523 32.92 -3.85 -17.09
CA PRO A 523 31.84 -4.83 -17.01
C PRO A 523 31.25 -4.99 -15.59
N ILE A 524 32.05 -4.82 -14.53
CA ILE A 524 31.63 -4.91 -13.15
C ILE A 524 30.70 -3.73 -12.81
N LEU A 525 31.10 -2.50 -13.15
CA LEU A 525 30.28 -1.32 -12.93
C LEU A 525 28.99 -1.38 -13.75
N ARG A 526 29.04 -1.89 -14.99
CA ARG A 526 27.85 -2.12 -15.82
C ARG A 526 26.88 -3.11 -15.16
N TRP A 527 27.40 -4.21 -14.62
CA TRP A 527 26.58 -5.20 -13.93
C TRP A 527 25.87 -4.57 -12.71
N PHE A 528 26.57 -3.77 -11.91
CA PHE A 528 25.95 -3.03 -10.80
C PHE A 528 24.92 -2.02 -11.28
N GLN A 529 25.17 -1.31 -12.37
CA GLN A 529 24.22 -0.38 -12.96
C GLN A 529 22.95 -1.10 -13.40
N ASP A 530 23.08 -2.19 -14.14
CA ASP A 530 21.95 -2.98 -14.60
C ASP A 530 21.20 -3.61 -13.41
N LEU A 531 21.92 -4.09 -12.39
CA LEU A 531 21.31 -4.64 -11.16
C LEU A 531 20.41 -3.63 -10.46
N LEU A 532 20.85 -2.39 -10.30
CA LEU A 532 20.09 -1.34 -9.65
C LEU A 532 18.99 -0.76 -10.56
N ALA A 533 19.26 -0.60 -11.85
CA ALA A 533 18.28 -0.08 -12.81
C ALA A 533 17.08 -1.00 -12.99
N TYR A 534 17.30 -2.33 -12.91
CA TYR A 534 16.26 -3.35 -13.00
C TYR A 534 15.80 -3.86 -11.62
N ASP A 535 15.97 -3.06 -10.58
CA ASP A 535 15.49 -3.40 -9.23
C ASP A 535 15.90 -4.80 -8.76
N PHE A 536 17.21 -5.09 -8.81
CA PHE A 536 17.79 -6.40 -8.47
C PHE A 536 17.19 -7.56 -9.28
N TYR A 537 16.63 -7.28 -10.45
CA TYR A 537 15.86 -8.25 -11.27
C TYR A 537 14.68 -8.90 -10.52
N THR A 538 14.10 -8.20 -9.57
CA THR A 538 13.01 -8.73 -8.74
C THR A 538 11.80 -9.15 -9.58
N GLU A 539 11.41 -8.36 -10.59
CA GLU A 539 10.34 -8.72 -11.53
C GLU A 539 10.65 -10.04 -12.26
N ARG A 540 11.89 -10.23 -12.72
CA ARG A 540 12.30 -11.46 -13.40
C ARG A 540 12.26 -12.67 -12.46
N PHE A 541 12.68 -12.48 -11.22
CA PHE A 541 12.59 -13.50 -10.18
C PHE A 541 11.13 -13.92 -9.92
N TYR A 542 10.22 -12.96 -9.78
CA TYR A 542 8.78 -13.23 -9.65
C TYR A 542 8.22 -14.00 -10.83
N ARG A 543 8.57 -13.61 -12.05
CA ARG A 543 8.12 -14.26 -13.28
C ARG A 543 8.57 -15.72 -13.33
N VAL A 544 9.83 -16.00 -12.99
CA VAL A 544 10.38 -17.36 -13.04
C VAL A 544 9.85 -18.24 -11.91
N THR A 545 9.72 -17.72 -10.70
CA THR A 545 9.30 -18.50 -9.52
C THR A 545 7.79 -18.57 -9.40
N ILE A 546 7.12 -17.45 -9.17
CA ILE A 546 5.70 -17.42 -8.81
C ILE A 546 4.82 -17.60 -10.05
N VAL A 547 5.03 -16.78 -11.09
CA VAL A 547 4.15 -16.77 -12.28
C VAL A 547 4.24 -18.10 -13.05
N ASN A 548 5.45 -18.61 -13.27
CA ASN A 548 5.62 -19.88 -13.97
C ASN A 548 5.09 -21.08 -13.16
N VAL A 549 5.26 -21.07 -11.83
CA VAL A 549 4.70 -22.12 -10.96
C VAL A 549 3.18 -22.11 -11.03
N VAL A 550 2.55 -20.94 -10.86
CA VAL A 550 1.08 -20.81 -10.97
C VAL A 550 0.60 -21.21 -12.37
N ALA A 551 1.28 -20.78 -13.43
CA ALA A 551 0.96 -21.16 -14.81
C ALA A 551 1.03 -22.67 -15.02
N THR A 552 2.05 -23.34 -14.47
CA THR A 552 2.20 -24.78 -14.54
C THR A 552 1.07 -25.50 -13.81
N PHE A 553 0.72 -25.07 -12.59
CA PHE A 553 -0.42 -25.64 -11.87
C PHE A 553 -1.74 -25.40 -12.59
N SER A 554 -1.95 -24.23 -13.18
CA SER A 554 -3.13 -23.92 -13.99
C SER A 554 -3.22 -24.83 -15.23
N GLN A 555 -2.10 -25.08 -15.91
CA GLN A 555 -2.05 -26.02 -17.04
C GLN A 555 -2.35 -27.45 -16.62
N LEU A 556 -1.80 -27.89 -15.47
CA LEU A 556 -2.08 -29.21 -14.91
C LEU A 556 -3.55 -29.36 -14.52
N ALA A 557 -4.13 -28.36 -13.87
CA ALA A 557 -5.55 -28.34 -13.52
C ALA A 557 -6.44 -28.40 -14.78
N GLY A 558 -6.13 -27.59 -15.80
CA GLY A 558 -6.84 -27.61 -17.07
C GLY A 558 -6.64 -28.93 -17.88
N TRP A 559 -5.48 -29.56 -17.74
CA TRP A 559 -5.27 -30.90 -18.31
C TRP A 559 -6.12 -31.93 -17.56
N PHE A 560 -6.12 -31.91 -16.23
CA PHE A 560 -6.93 -32.83 -15.42
C PHE A 560 -8.42 -32.69 -15.72
N ASP A 561 -8.92 -31.48 -15.79
CA ASP A 561 -10.32 -31.18 -16.10
C ASP A 561 -10.71 -31.78 -17.47
N ARG A 562 -9.94 -31.46 -18.51
CA ARG A 562 -10.24 -31.95 -19.87
C ARG A 562 -10.05 -33.44 -20.08
N ASN A 563 -9.01 -34.04 -19.48
CA ASN A 563 -8.66 -35.45 -19.78
C ASN A 563 -9.23 -36.43 -18.75
N VAL A 564 -9.40 -36.00 -17.50
CA VAL A 564 -9.93 -36.89 -16.45
C VAL A 564 -11.42 -36.62 -16.27
N VAL A 565 -11.84 -35.41 -15.93
CA VAL A 565 -13.25 -35.14 -15.66
C VAL A 565 -14.09 -35.26 -16.91
N ASP A 566 -13.80 -34.48 -17.94
CA ASP A 566 -14.50 -34.58 -19.24
C ASP A 566 -14.22 -35.87 -19.94
N GLY A 567 -12.99 -36.39 -19.82
CA GLY A 567 -12.59 -37.67 -20.41
C GLY A 567 -13.41 -38.87 -19.91
N VAL A 568 -13.67 -38.94 -18.60
CA VAL A 568 -14.55 -39.96 -18.00
C VAL A 568 -15.98 -39.84 -18.50
N LEU A 569 -16.52 -38.60 -18.51
CA LEU A 569 -17.87 -38.35 -19.02
C LEU A 569 -18.03 -38.75 -20.50
N HIS A 570 -17.07 -38.32 -21.33
CA HIS A 570 -17.03 -38.72 -22.75
C HIS A 570 -16.82 -40.22 -22.93
N GLY A 571 -16.00 -40.84 -22.06
CA GLY A 571 -15.80 -42.30 -22.04
C GLY A 571 -17.09 -43.06 -21.75
N LEU A 572 -17.84 -42.65 -20.74
CA LEU A 572 -19.15 -43.19 -20.39
C LEU A 572 -20.16 -43.03 -21.53
N ALA A 573 -20.21 -41.85 -22.14
CA ALA A 573 -21.08 -41.58 -23.28
C ALA A 573 -20.73 -42.48 -24.49
N ARG A 574 -19.42 -42.60 -24.82
CA ARG A 574 -18.97 -43.48 -25.90
C ARG A 574 -19.26 -44.96 -25.60
N PHE A 575 -19.01 -45.40 -24.36
CA PHE A 575 -19.33 -46.75 -23.93
C PHE A 575 -20.84 -47.04 -24.08
N SER A 576 -21.70 -46.13 -23.66
CA SER A 576 -23.15 -46.24 -23.79
C SER A 576 -23.58 -46.34 -25.27
N LEU A 577 -23.02 -45.51 -26.13
CA LEU A 577 -23.29 -45.50 -27.57
C LEU A 577 -22.80 -46.81 -28.22
N SER A 578 -21.58 -47.25 -27.92
CA SER A 578 -21.02 -48.50 -28.44
C SER A 578 -21.81 -49.72 -27.96
N SER A 579 -22.25 -49.70 -26.69
CA SER A 579 -23.12 -50.77 -26.15
C SER A 579 -24.47 -50.79 -26.84
N ALA A 580 -25.05 -49.64 -27.16
CA ALA A 580 -26.30 -49.53 -27.91
C ALA A 580 -26.14 -50.07 -29.35
N GLU A 581 -25.02 -49.73 -30.03
CA GLU A 581 -24.70 -50.31 -31.35
C GLU A 581 -24.49 -51.82 -31.29
N GLY A 582 -23.80 -52.32 -30.28
CA GLY A 582 -23.64 -53.75 -30.04
C GLY A 582 -24.97 -54.48 -29.83
N LEU A 583 -25.86 -53.86 -29.04
CA LEU A 583 -27.23 -54.35 -28.85
C LEU A 583 -28.04 -54.34 -30.15
N LYS A 584 -27.90 -53.30 -30.97
CA LYS A 584 -28.56 -53.24 -32.28
C LYS A 584 -28.10 -54.36 -33.21
N LEU A 585 -26.82 -54.73 -33.20
CA LEU A 585 -26.29 -55.84 -33.97
C LEU A 585 -26.79 -57.23 -33.46
N SER A 586 -27.13 -57.36 -32.18
CA SER A 586 -27.69 -58.57 -31.58
C SER A 586 -29.15 -58.77 -31.97
N ILE A 587 -29.86 -57.78 -32.47
CA ILE A 587 -31.24 -57.82 -32.96
C ILE A 587 -31.20 -58.34 -34.42
N SER A 588 -30.95 -59.61 -34.61
CA SER A 588 -30.83 -60.24 -35.95
C SER A 588 -32.19 -60.56 -36.60
N GLY A 589 -33.29 -60.45 -35.89
CA GLY A 589 -34.62 -60.90 -36.36
C GLY A 589 -34.81 -62.37 -36.41
N GLN A 590 -33.78 -63.15 -36.08
CA GLN A 590 -33.85 -64.64 -36.08
C GLN A 590 -34.23 -65.12 -34.67
N THR A 591 -35.41 -65.69 -34.52
CA THR A 591 -35.92 -66.25 -33.26
C THR A 591 -35.00 -67.30 -32.62
N GLN A 592 -34.27 -68.06 -33.42
CA GLN A 592 -33.28 -69.02 -32.92
C GLN A 592 -32.11 -68.38 -32.15
N SER A 593 -31.62 -67.26 -32.60
CA SER A 593 -30.55 -66.51 -31.94
C SER A 593 -30.99 -65.94 -30.57
N TYR A 594 -32.25 -65.50 -30.46
CA TYR A 594 -32.78 -65.03 -29.18
C TYR A 594 -32.97 -66.14 -28.15
N VAL A 595 -33.49 -67.32 -28.61
CA VAL A 595 -33.61 -68.46 -27.76
C VAL A 595 -32.24 -68.93 -27.26
N LEU A 596 -31.23 -68.99 -28.13
CA LEU A 596 -29.87 -69.37 -27.76
C LEU A 596 -29.25 -68.40 -26.74
N THR A 597 -29.49 -67.11 -26.87
CA THR A 597 -29.01 -66.04 -25.93
C THR A 597 -29.68 -66.17 -24.56
N VAL A 598 -30.97 -66.43 -24.52
CA VAL A 598 -31.73 -66.69 -23.29
C VAL A 598 -31.24 -67.98 -22.59
N ILE A 599 -31.04 -69.04 -23.31
CA ILE A 599 -30.50 -70.29 -22.75
C ILE A 599 -29.08 -70.06 -22.21
N GLY A 600 -28.22 -69.36 -22.96
CA GLY A 600 -26.87 -69.04 -22.53
C GLY A 600 -26.86 -68.21 -21.26
N ALA A 601 -27.75 -67.17 -21.16
CA ALA A 601 -27.90 -66.38 -19.96
C ALA A 601 -28.39 -67.18 -18.75
N ILE A 602 -29.33 -68.08 -18.92
CA ILE A 602 -29.81 -68.98 -17.86
C ILE A 602 -28.68 -69.88 -17.37
N VAL A 603 -27.90 -70.49 -18.30
CA VAL A 603 -26.74 -71.36 -17.94
C VAL A 603 -25.69 -70.57 -17.15
N LEU A 604 -25.36 -69.32 -17.58
CA LEU A 604 -24.43 -68.44 -16.83
C LEU A 604 -24.97 -68.06 -15.45
N LEU A 605 -26.26 -67.82 -15.35
CA LEU A 605 -26.91 -67.53 -14.05
C LEU A 605 -26.86 -68.75 -13.13
N LEU A 606 -27.15 -69.90 -13.63
CA LEU A 606 -27.06 -71.17 -12.85
C LEU A 606 -25.62 -71.49 -12.43
N MET A 607 -24.63 -71.22 -13.30
CA MET A 607 -23.22 -71.40 -12.96
C MET A 607 -22.79 -70.37 -11.89
N SER A 608 -23.20 -69.11 -12.03
CA SER A 608 -22.89 -68.06 -11.01
C SER A 608 -23.56 -68.36 -9.66
N LEU A 609 -24.82 -68.87 -9.69
CA LEU A 609 -25.51 -69.27 -8.47
C LEU A 609 -24.85 -70.50 -7.80
N SER A 610 -24.41 -71.44 -8.58
CA SER A 610 -23.69 -72.64 -8.06
C SER A 610 -22.33 -72.23 -7.43
N TRP A 611 -21.70 -71.17 -7.95
CA TRP A 611 -20.43 -70.67 -7.41
C TRP A 611 -20.61 -69.84 -6.13
N VAL A 612 -21.74 -69.17 -5.98
CA VAL A 612 -22.08 -68.43 -4.76
C VAL A 612 -22.63 -69.34 -3.64
N LEU A 613 -23.15 -70.55 -4.00
CA LEU A 613 -23.70 -71.54 -3.06
C LEU A 613 -22.66 -72.55 -2.59
N GLN A 614 -21.45 -72.59 -3.15
CA GLN A 614 -20.26 -73.25 -2.64
C GLN A 614 -19.46 -72.34 -1.73
#